data_cead4dbd982a37ea76e68237d9c57c99
#
_entry.id   cead4dbd982a37ea76e68237d9c57c99
#
_cell.length_a   1.000
_cell.length_b   1.000
_cell.length_c   1.000
_cell.angle_alpha   90.00
_cell.angle_beta   90.00
_cell.angle_gamma   90.00
#
_symmetry.space_group_name_H-M   'P 1'
#
loop_
_entity.id
_entity.type
_entity.pdbx_description
1 polymer ?
#
loop_
_entity_poly.entity_id
_entity_poly.type
_entity_poly.pdbx_seq_one_letter_code
_entity_poly.pdbx_strand_id
1 'polypeptide(L)'
;MVANGVQICRKDGSVAEVTAAEVILAAGALQSPQILENSGIGSKEILERHGVEAVVDNPGVGENLQDHCFTTVSFEVARRTDFCRCCSRPSSRRSFGEAV
;
A
#
# COMPACT_ATOMS: atom_id res chain seq x y z
N MET A 1 16.63 -22.27 -8.04
CA MET A 1 16.58 -20.84 -8.40
C MET A 1 16.85 -20.03 -7.16
N VAL A 2 17.59 -18.93 -7.24
CA VAL A 2 17.99 -18.11 -6.08
C VAL A 2 17.77 -16.66 -6.44
N ALA A 3 17.09 -15.91 -5.56
CA ALA A 3 17.02 -14.47 -5.67
C ALA A 3 18.38 -13.89 -5.22
N ASN A 4 19.06 -13.18 -6.11
CA ASN A 4 20.40 -12.65 -5.87
C ASN A 4 20.42 -11.11 -5.74
N GLY A 5 19.27 -10.46 -5.77
CA GLY A 5 19.16 -9.02 -5.65
C GLY A 5 17.81 -8.48 -6.12
N VAL A 6 17.76 -7.16 -6.24
CA VAL A 6 16.57 -6.40 -6.67
C VAL A 6 16.95 -5.33 -7.69
N GLN A 7 16.03 -5.04 -8.61
CA GLN A 7 16.11 -3.88 -9.49
C GLN A 7 15.31 -2.72 -8.88
N ILE A 8 15.89 -1.54 -8.86
CA ILE A 8 15.28 -0.33 -8.34
C ILE A 8 15.14 0.68 -9.48
N CYS A 9 13.93 1.11 -9.76
CA CYS A 9 13.68 2.25 -10.65
C CYS A 9 13.74 3.54 -9.83
N ARG A 10 14.67 4.42 -10.16
CA ARG A 10 14.81 5.73 -9.50
C ARG A 10 13.83 6.75 -10.08
N LYS A 11 13.65 7.85 -9.37
CA LYS A 11 12.76 8.96 -9.80
C LYS A 11 13.17 9.60 -11.11
N ASP A 12 14.43 9.53 -11.48
CA ASP A 12 14.99 10.01 -12.75
C ASP A 12 14.80 9.03 -13.91
N GLY A 13 14.14 7.89 -13.66
CA GLY A 13 13.92 6.81 -14.64
C GLY A 13 15.10 5.85 -14.81
N SER A 14 16.22 6.07 -14.12
CA SER A 14 17.35 5.14 -14.16
C SER A 14 17.05 3.87 -13.38
N VAL A 15 17.56 2.75 -13.88
CA VAL A 15 17.46 1.44 -13.20
C VAL A 15 18.79 1.13 -12.54
N ALA A 16 18.74 0.75 -11.28
CA ALA A 16 19.88 0.28 -10.51
C ALA A 16 19.64 -1.15 -10.02
N GLU A 17 20.69 -1.95 -10.02
CA GLU A 17 20.66 -3.31 -9.45
C GLU A 17 21.39 -3.31 -8.11
N VAL A 18 20.76 -3.94 -7.12
CA VAL A 18 21.36 -4.15 -5.79
C VAL A 18 21.43 -5.65 -5.55
N THR A 19 22.64 -6.16 -5.44
CA THR A 19 22.86 -7.57 -5.14
C THR A 19 22.77 -7.83 -3.64
N ALA A 20 22.15 -8.94 -3.26
CA ALA A 20 21.97 -9.35 -1.87
C ALA A 20 22.00 -10.89 -1.77
N ALA A 21 22.47 -11.39 -0.63
CA ALA A 21 22.41 -12.82 -0.33
C ALA A 21 21.00 -13.30 0.05
N GLU A 22 20.15 -12.37 0.54
CA GLU A 22 18.77 -12.61 0.92
C GLU A 22 17.92 -11.38 0.58
N VAL A 23 16.71 -11.59 0.09
CA VAL A 23 15.74 -10.54 -0.24
C VAL A 23 14.48 -10.75 0.58
N ILE A 24 14.14 -9.76 1.41
CA ILE A 24 12.94 -9.78 2.25
C ILE A 24 11.90 -8.84 1.64
N LEU A 25 10.73 -9.38 1.27
CA LEU A 25 9.60 -8.60 0.77
C LEU A 25 8.67 -8.20 1.93
N ALA A 26 8.56 -6.90 2.18
CA ALA A 26 7.72 -6.32 3.21
C ALA A 26 6.90 -5.13 2.68
N ALA A 27 6.38 -5.24 1.45
CA ALA A 27 5.68 -4.16 0.75
C ALA A 27 4.16 -4.13 1.03
N GLY A 28 3.68 -4.95 1.94
CA GLY A 28 2.26 -5.07 2.28
C GLY A 28 1.48 -6.05 1.40
N ALA A 29 0.21 -6.27 1.75
CA ALA A 29 -0.62 -7.33 1.17
C ALA A 29 -0.89 -7.15 -0.34
N LEU A 30 -0.89 -5.93 -0.84
CA LEU A 30 -1.14 -5.65 -2.26
C LEU A 30 0.16 -5.62 -3.07
N GLN A 31 1.21 -4.97 -2.56
CA GLN A 31 2.43 -4.75 -3.33
C GLN A 31 3.41 -5.92 -3.29
N SER A 32 3.44 -6.71 -2.22
CA SER A 32 4.32 -7.87 -2.15
C SER A 32 4.00 -8.92 -3.22
N PRO A 33 2.72 -9.33 -3.42
CA PRO A 33 2.36 -10.20 -4.54
C PRO A 33 2.68 -9.59 -5.90
N GLN A 34 2.43 -8.30 -6.09
CA GLN A 34 2.73 -7.60 -7.35
C GLN A 34 4.23 -7.64 -7.69
N ILE A 35 5.11 -7.48 -6.69
CA ILE A 35 6.56 -7.58 -6.89
C ILE A 35 6.94 -9.01 -7.30
N LEU A 36 6.35 -10.02 -6.66
CA LEU A 36 6.58 -11.42 -7.02
C LEU A 36 6.12 -11.72 -8.44
N GLU A 37 4.92 -11.33 -8.81
CA GLU A 37 4.36 -11.54 -10.15
C GLU A 37 5.20 -10.84 -11.23
N ASN A 38 5.59 -9.58 -11.01
CA ASN A 38 6.49 -8.87 -11.92
C ASN A 38 7.88 -9.51 -12.03
N SER A 39 8.25 -10.32 -11.04
CA SER A 39 9.49 -11.09 -11.03
C SER A 39 9.34 -12.51 -11.61
N GLY A 40 8.15 -12.83 -12.15
CA GLY A 40 7.84 -14.13 -12.73
C GLY A 40 7.49 -15.22 -11.72
N ILE A 41 7.10 -14.84 -10.50
CA ILE A 41 6.70 -15.77 -9.43
C ILE A 41 5.20 -15.60 -9.17
N GLY A 42 4.38 -16.54 -9.61
CA GLY A 42 2.93 -16.47 -9.51
C GLY A 42 2.25 -17.59 -10.28
N SER A 43 0.93 -17.47 -10.47
CA SER A 43 0.20 -18.41 -11.32
C SER A 43 0.69 -18.29 -12.77
N LYS A 44 1.21 -19.37 -13.32
CA LYS A 44 1.72 -19.43 -14.69
C LYS A 44 0.69 -18.92 -15.72
N GLU A 45 -0.57 -19.33 -15.56
CA GLU A 45 -1.66 -18.92 -16.47
C GLU A 45 -1.87 -17.38 -16.45
N ILE A 46 -1.82 -16.78 -15.27
CA ILE A 46 -2.01 -15.33 -15.11
C ILE A 46 -0.80 -14.59 -15.68
N LEU A 47 0.41 -15.02 -15.35
CA LEU A 47 1.65 -14.39 -15.81
C LEU A 47 1.75 -14.40 -17.34
N GLU A 48 1.53 -15.56 -17.97
CA GLU A 48 1.56 -15.71 -19.43
C GLU A 48 0.50 -14.84 -20.14
N ARG A 49 -0.71 -14.71 -19.55
CA ARG A 49 -1.77 -13.84 -20.07
C ARG A 49 -1.35 -12.37 -20.10
N HIS A 50 -0.50 -11.96 -19.17
CA HIS A 50 0.04 -10.60 -19.10
C HIS A 50 1.42 -10.43 -19.77
N GLY A 51 1.91 -11.45 -20.42
CA GLY A 51 3.18 -11.41 -21.16
C GLY A 51 4.42 -11.46 -20.24
N VAL A 52 4.25 -11.92 -19.01
CA VAL A 52 5.35 -12.14 -18.06
C VAL A 52 5.78 -13.60 -18.13
N GLU A 53 7.07 -13.85 -18.30
CA GLU A 53 7.62 -15.20 -18.28
C GLU A 53 7.50 -15.80 -16.87
N ALA A 54 6.85 -16.95 -16.77
CA ALA A 54 6.72 -17.65 -15.49
C ALA A 54 8.03 -18.38 -15.14
N VAL A 55 8.68 -17.88 -14.11
CA VAL A 55 9.94 -18.39 -13.55
C VAL A 55 9.66 -19.44 -12.48
N VAL A 56 8.67 -19.19 -11.63
CA VAL A 56 8.17 -20.12 -10.60
C VAL A 56 6.66 -20.13 -10.65
N ASP A 57 6.08 -21.28 -10.94
CA ASP A 57 4.62 -21.47 -10.87
C ASP A 57 4.18 -21.63 -9.39
N ASN A 58 3.55 -20.61 -8.85
CA ASN A 58 2.98 -20.62 -7.51
C ASN A 58 1.60 -19.95 -7.54
N PRO A 59 0.52 -20.74 -7.68
CA PRO A 59 -0.84 -20.22 -7.80
C PRO A 59 -1.38 -19.54 -6.52
N GLY A 60 -0.68 -19.63 -5.39
CA GLY A 60 -1.06 -18.96 -4.15
C GLY A 60 -0.63 -17.49 -4.06
N VAL A 61 0.21 -17.01 -5.00
CA VAL A 61 0.63 -15.61 -5.01
C VAL A 61 -0.51 -14.72 -5.48
N GLY A 62 -0.83 -13.68 -4.71
CA GLY A 62 -1.89 -12.73 -5.01
C GLY A 62 -3.31 -13.22 -4.69
N GLU A 63 -3.47 -14.47 -4.29
CA GLU A 63 -4.76 -15.07 -4.00
C GLU A 63 -5.18 -14.90 -2.54
N ASN A 64 -6.47 -15.11 -2.27
CA ASN A 64 -7.06 -15.10 -0.92
C ASN A 64 -6.83 -13.80 -0.13
N LEU A 65 -6.88 -12.65 -0.79
CA LEU A 65 -6.83 -11.35 -0.12
C LEU A 65 -8.06 -11.20 0.79
N GLN A 66 -7.80 -10.93 2.08
CA GLN A 66 -8.85 -10.73 3.08
C GLN A 66 -8.69 -9.35 3.72
N ASP A 67 -9.81 -8.64 3.85
CA ASP A 67 -9.86 -7.34 4.53
C ASP A 67 -11.21 -7.18 5.24
N HIS A 68 -11.27 -6.22 6.16
CA HIS A 68 -12.50 -5.89 6.86
C HIS A 68 -13.45 -5.13 5.93
N CYS A 69 -14.68 -5.63 5.80
CA CYS A 69 -15.72 -4.90 5.10
C CYS A 69 -16.07 -3.61 5.88
N PHE A 70 -15.96 -2.49 5.20
CA PHE A 70 -16.27 -1.19 5.76
C PHE A 70 -17.37 -0.51 4.94
N THR A 71 -18.40 -0.04 5.63
CA THR A 71 -19.45 0.79 5.03
C THR A 71 -19.68 2.04 5.87
N THR A 72 -19.78 3.18 5.23
CA THR A 72 -20.12 4.45 5.87
C THR A 72 -21.54 4.85 5.51
N VAL A 73 -22.29 5.29 6.53
CA VAL A 73 -23.56 5.97 6.34
C VAL A 73 -23.41 7.41 6.82
N SER A 74 -23.56 8.36 5.91
CA SER A 74 -23.45 9.79 6.21
C SER A 74 -24.85 10.40 6.34
N PHE A 75 -25.06 11.14 7.41
CA PHE A 75 -26.30 11.88 7.64
C PHE A 75 -26.00 13.38 7.70
N GLU A 76 -26.83 14.16 7.05
CA GLU A 76 -26.86 15.60 7.26
C GLU A 76 -27.71 15.91 8.49
N VAL A 77 -27.11 16.55 9.50
CA VAL A 77 -27.79 16.92 10.73
C VAL A 77 -28.27 18.36 10.62
N ALA A 78 -29.56 18.60 10.81
CA ALA A 78 -30.13 19.97 10.85
C ALA A 78 -29.43 20.79 11.93
N ARG A 79 -29.12 22.05 11.65
CA ARG A 79 -28.31 23.00 12.46
C ARG A 79 -28.69 23.14 13.94
N ARG A 80 -29.77 22.53 14.40
CA ARG A 80 -30.31 22.68 15.76
C ARG A 80 -30.19 21.46 16.67
N THR A 81 -29.58 20.38 16.20
CA THR A 81 -29.32 19.24 17.07
C THR A 81 -27.92 19.34 17.63
N ASP A 82 -27.81 19.76 18.90
CA ASP A 82 -26.58 19.68 19.71
C ASP A 82 -26.15 18.20 19.91
N PHE A 83 -25.83 17.52 18.84
CA PHE A 83 -25.52 16.09 18.90
C PHE A 83 -24.10 15.79 19.46
N CYS A 84 -23.29 16.79 19.70
CA CYS A 84 -21.98 16.60 20.30
C CYS A 84 -21.50 17.80 21.10
N ARG A 85 -22.06 17.98 22.30
CA ARG A 85 -21.51 18.92 23.29
C ARG A 85 -20.10 18.53 23.77
N CYS A 86 -19.66 17.29 23.52
CA CYS A 86 -18.35 16.80 23.90
C CYS A 86 -17.24 17.13 22.88
N CYS A 87 -17.59 17.52 21.63
CA CYS A 87 -16.60 17.85 20.59
C CYS A 87 -16.41 19.36 20.37
N SER A 88 -17.25 20.22 20.97
CA SER A 88 -17.05 21.67 20.94
C SER A 88 -16.14 22.13 22.06
N ARG A 89 -14.85 21.75 22.01
CA ARG A 89 -13.83 22.51 22.74
C ARG A 89 -13.71 23.87 22.04
N PRO A 90 -14.00 25.00 22.71
CA PRO A 90 -13.67 26.28 22.14
C PRO A 90 -12.14 26.31 21.95
N SER A 91 -11.71 26.47 20.72
CA SER A 91 -10.32 26.78 20.42
C SER A 91 -10.04 28.15 21.03
N SER A 92 -9.52 28.18 22.26
CA SER A 92 -8.89 29.39 22.79
C SER A 92 -7.67 29.67 21.91
N ARG A 93 -7.86 30.56 20.93
CA ARG A 93 -6.73 31.21 20.25
C ARG A 93 -5.92 31.92 21.34
N ARG A 94 -4.83 31.32 21.73
CA ARG A 94 -3.77 32.08 22.42
C ARG A 94 -3.19 33.01 21.37
N SER A 95 -3.56 34.27 21.44
CA SER A 95 -2.85 35.34 20.79
C SER A 95 -1.44 35.35 21.38
N PHE A 96 -0.44 34.94 20.61
CA PHE A 96 0.95 35.25 20.91
C PHE A 96 1.10 36.75 20.72
N GLY A 97 1.26 37.46 21.85
CA GLY A 97 1.58 38.87 21.85
C GLY A 97 2.94 39.09 21.21
N GLU A 98 2.99 40.08 20.32
CA GLU A 98 4.22 40.73 19.91
C GLU A 98 4.97 41.22 21.15
N ALA A 99 6.21 40.79 21.29
CA ALA A 99 7.18 41.44 22.18
C ALA A 99 8.13 42.28 21.31
N VAL A 100 8.16 43.54 21.61
CA VAL A 100 9.06 44.57 21.10
C VAL A 100 10.52 44.21 21.37
#